data_b9fb51815a4bd2a8d8aebe15f23d331f
#
_entry.id   b9fb51815a4bd2a8d8aebe15f23d331f
#
_cell.length_a   1.000
_cell.length_b   1.000
_cell.length_c   1.000
_cell.angle_alpha   90.00
_cell.angle_beta   90.00
_cell.angle_gamma   90.00
#
_symmetry.space_group_name_H-M   'P 1'
#
loop_
_entity.id
_entity.type
_entity.pdbx_description
1 polymer ?
#
loop_
_entity_poly.entity_id
_entity_poly.type
_entity_poly.pdbx_seq_one_letter_code
_entity_poly.pdbx_strand_id
1 'polypeptide(L)'
;MAAEPGFPEFRQVVLDSTDARALAEFYRQLLGLAYRPGDEPPATGEPDPRGRDWLVLRDAGGAPGLAFQQVADMAEATWPAGPVPQQLHLDLTVATAADLDAQHERALALGARLLYDRSGDPEEPLRVYADPAGHPFCIFVAGPPPA
;
A
#
# COMPACT_ATOMS: atom_id res chain seq x y z
N MET A 1 -44.18 2.19 5.15
CA MET A 1 -43.15 3.16 4.75
C MET A 1 -41.81 2.43 4.60
N ALA A 2 -41.16 2.62 3.48
CA ALA A 2 -39.80 2.13 3.33
C ALA A 2 -38.86 2.91 4.25
N ALA A 3 -37.90 2.23 4.91
CA ALA A 3 -36.86 2.91 5.66
C ALA A 3 -35.99 3.74 4.69
N GLU A 4 -35.55 4.89 5.15
CA GLU A 4 -34.56 5.66 4.39
C GLU A 4 -33.32 4.81 4.16
N PRO A 5 -32.76 4.78 2.94
CA PRO A 5 -31.54 4.04 2.70
C PRO A 5 -30.39 4.64 3.51
N GLY A 6 -29.61 3.82 4.17
CA GLY A 6 -28.39 4.26 4.84
C GLY A 6 -27.32 4.68 3.83
N PHE A 7 -26.21 5.22 4.33
CA PHE A 7 -25.04 5.50 3.50
C PHE A 7 -24.33 4.19 3.15
N PRO A 8 -23.73 4.11 1.95
CA PRO A 8 -22.84 2.97 1.66
C PRO A 8 -21.64 3.00 2.59
N GLU A 9 -21.15 1.82 2.95
CA GLU A 9 -19.94 1.70 3.76
C GLU A 9 -18.69 1.68 2.89
N PHE A 10 -17.67 2.45 3.26
CA PHE A 10 -16.36 2.35 2.63
C PHE A 10 -15.71 1.03 3.03
N ARG A 11 -15.30 0.23 2.06
CA ARG A 11 -14.71 -1.06 2.35
C ARG A 11 -13.18 -1.07 2.28
N GLN A 12 -12.61 -0.64 1.17
CA GLN A 12 -11.16 -0.74 0.96
C GLN A 12 -10.72 0.02 -0.29
N VAL A 13 -9.43 0.30 -0.38
CA VAL A 13 -8.78 0.72 -1.62
C VAL A 13 -8.29 -0.54 -2.34
N VAL A 14 -8.47 -0.59 -3.65
CA VAL A 14 -7.98 -1.66 -4.51
C VAL A 14 -6.84 -1.15 -5.37
N LEU A 15 -5.70 -1.84 -5.33
CA LEU A 15 -4.53 -1.54 -6.15
C LEU A 15 -4.41 -2.61 -7.24
N ASP A 16 -4.29 -2.17 -8.48
CA ASP A 16 -4.05 -3.06 -9.61
C ASP A 16 -2.56 -3.41 -9.70
N SER A 17 -2.25 -4.62 -10.12
CA SER A 17 -0.88 -5.07 -10.32
C SER A 17 -0.82 -6.18 -11.36
N THR A 18 0.25 -6.21 -12.12
CA THR A 18 0.56 -7.35 -12.99
C THR A 18 1.12 -8.55 -12.22
N ASP A 19 1.40 -8.35 -10.92
CA ASP A 19 1.74 -9.41 -9.96
C ASP A 19 1.11 -9.06 -8.60
N ALA A 20 -0.18 -9.39 -8.46
CA ALA A 20 -0.96 -9.05 -7.27
C ALA A 20 -0.41 -9.70 -6.01
N ARG A 21 0.10 -10.94 -6.09
CA ARG A 21 0.70 -11.61 -4.94
C ARG A 21 1.94 -10.88 -4.42
N ALA A 22 2.83 -10.48 -5.32
CA ALA A 22 4.04 -9.75 -4.93
C ALA A 22 3.70 -8.40 -4.29
N LEU A 23 2.72 -7.69 -4.85
CA LEU A 23 2.29 -6.41 -4.29
C LEU A 23 1.63 -6.59 -2.92
N ALA A 24 0.77 -7.59 -2.76
CA ALA A 24 0.15 -7.91 -1.48
C ALA A 24 1.19 -8.27 -0.41
N GLU A 25 2.19 -9.09 -0.75
CA GLU A 25 3.26 -9.43 0.16
C GLU A 25 4.08 -8.21 0.59
N PHE A 26 4.33 -7.29 -0.33
CA PHE A 26 5.00 -6.02 -0.01
C PHE A 26 4.24 -5.25 1.09
N TYR A 27 2.95 -5.00 0.88
CA TYR A 27 2.16 -4.23 1.85
C TYR A 27 1.87 -5.02 3.14
N ARG A 28 1.72 -6.34 3.05
CA ARG A 28 1.58 -7.17 4.24
C ARG A 28 2.77 -6.98 5.19
N GLN A 29 3.96 -7.00 4.64
CA GLN A 29 5.18 -6.86 5.43
C GLN A 29 5.44 -5.41 5.84
N LEU A 30 5.20 -4.44 4.95
CA LEU A 30 5.42 -3.04 5.26
C LEU A 30 4.48 -2.54 6.37
N LEU A 31 3.20 -2.91 6.31
CA LEU A 31 2.16 -2.40 7.20
C LEU A 31 1.76 -3.36 8.32
N GLY A 32 2.30 -4.57 8.35
CA GLY A 32 1.95 -5.56 9.37
C GLY A 32 0.51 -6.07 9.25
N LEU A 33 0.00 -6.16 8.02
CA LEU A 33 -1.37 -6.64 7.75
C LEU A 33 -1.39 -8.17 7.63
N ALA A 34 -2.60 -8.73 7.66
CA ALA A 34 -2.82 -10.16 7.49
C ALA A 34 -3.78 -10.42 6.31
N TYR A 35 -3.58 -11.55 5.63
CA TYR A 35 -4.51 -11.94 4.58
C TYR A 35 -5.90 -12.26 5.14
N ARG A 36 -6.91 -11.92 4.38
CA ARG A 36 -8.24 -12.49 4.56
C ARG A 36 -8.10 -14.02 4.51
N PRO A 37 -8.79 -14.77 5.40
CA PRO A 37 -8.74 -16.24 5.36
C PRO A 37 -9.02 -16.79 3.96
N GLY A 38 -8.13 -17.66 3.47
CA GLY A 38 -8.19 -18.24 2.14
C GLY A 38 -7.34 -17.53 1.09
N ASP A 39 -6.84 -16.33 1.38
CA ASP A 39 -6.00 -15.55 0.45
C ASP A 39 -4.49 -15.71 0.70
N GLU A 40 -4.09 -16.50 1.69
CA GLU A 40 -2.70 -16.73 2.03
C GLU A 40 -1.92 -17.34 0.85
N PRO A 41 -0.60 -17.08 0.75
CA PRO A 41 0.20 -17.72 -0.29
C PRO A 41 0.14 -19.25 -0.20
N PRO A 42 0.09 -19.96 -1.33
CA PRO A 42 0.19 -21.39 -1.32
C PRO A 42 1.60 -21.84 -0.91
N ALA A 43 1.77 -23.14 -0.66
CA ALA A 43 3.09 -23.72 -0.46
C ALA A 43 3.96 -23.50 -1.70
N THR A 44 5.28 -23.41 -1.48
CA THR A 44 6.25 -23.19 -2.56
C THR A 44 6.10 -24.24 -3.66
N GLY A 45 5.96 -23.77 -4.90
CA GLY A 45 5.81 -24.63 -6.07
C GLY A 45 4.37 -25.02 -6.40
N GLU A 46 3.41 -24.69 -5.52
CA GLU A 46 1.99 -24.93 -5.79
C GLU A 46 1.37 -23.80 -6.62
N PRO A 47 0.31 -24.09 -7.42
CA PRO A 47 -0.40 -23.04 -8.15
C PRO A 47 -1.01 -22.01 -7.20
N ASP A 48 -1.05 -20.75 -7.64
CA ASP A 48 -1.63 -19.64 -6.88
C ASP A 48 -2.78 -18.98 -7.63
N PRO A 49 -3.95 -19.63 -7.70
CA PRO A 49 -5.09 -19.05 -8.43
C PRO A 49 -5.62 -17.77 -7.80
N ARG A 50 -5.55 -17.64 -6.45
CA ARG A 50 -5.98 -16.42 -5.75
C ARG A 50 -5.08 -15.24 -6.09
N GLY A 51 -3.76 -15.45 -6.11
CA GLY A 51 -2.80 -14.42 -6.47
C GLY A 51 -2.88 -13.97 -7.91
N ARG A 52 -3.55 -14.73 -8.77
CA ARG A 52 -3.80 -14.37 -10.17
C ARG A 52 -5.16 -13.74 -10.40
N ASP A 53 -5.86 -13.38 -9.34
CA ASP A 53 -7.21 -12.82 -9.38
C ASP A 53 -7.33 -11.66 -8.41
N TRP A 54 -7.55 -11.95 -7.15
CA TRP A 54 -7.90 -10.95 -6.14
C TRP A 54 -7.42 -11.36 -4.75
N LEU A 55 -6.79 -10.42 -4.03
CA LEU A 55 -6.29 -10.65 -2.67
C LEU A 55 -6.76 -9.53 -1.75
N VAL A 56 -7.01 -9.85 -0.48
CA VAL A 56 -7.41 -8.87 0.52
C VAL A 56 -6.50 -8.96 1.75
N LEU A 57 -6.00 -7.81 2.18
CA LEU A 57 -5.29 -7.64 3.45
C LEU A 57 -6.17 -6.85 4.43
N ARG A 58 -6.09 -7.23 5.71
CA ARG A 58 -6.83 -6.61 6.81
C ARG A 58 -5.89 -6.33 7.99
N ASP A 59 -6.28 -5.38 8.83
CA ASP A 59 -5.55 -5.16 10.07
C ASP A 59 -5.91 -6.25 11.11
N ALA A 60 -5.22 -6.21 12.26
CA ALA A 60 -5.45 -7.20 13.34
C ALA A 60 -6.86 -7.14 13.91
N GLY A 61 -7.54 -6.00 13.82
CA GLY A 61 -8.93 -5.83 14.27
C GLY A 61 -9.95 -6.27 13.22
N GLY A 62 -9.51 -6.71 12.02
CA GLY A 62 -10.37 -7.11 10.92
C GLY A 62 -10.93 -5.96 10.11
N ALA A 63 -10.50 -4.72 10.37
CA ALA A 63 -10.91 -3.56 9.60
C ALA A 63 -10.44 -3.67 8.16
N PRO A 64 -11.14 -3.03 7.20
CA PRO A 64 -10.69 -2.99 5.82
C PRO A 64 -9.27 -2.44 5.71
N GLY A 65 -8.45 -3.07 4.89
CA GLY A 65 -7.10 -2.63 4.60
C GLY A 65 -6.96 -2.31 3.12
N LEU A 66 -6.23 -3.15 2.42
CA LEU A 66 -6.00 -3.04 0.99
C LEU A 66 -6.46 -4.30 0.28
N ALA A 67 -6.92 -4.15 -0.96
CA ALA A 67 -7.12 -5.27 -1.86
C ALA A 67 -6.25 -5.10 -3.10
N PHE A 68 -5.98 -6.20 -3.79
CA PHE A 68 -5.08 -6.24 -4.93
C PHE A 68 -5.74 -7.02 -6.04
N GLN A 69 -5.82 -6.40 -7.22
CA GLN A 69 -6.42 -7.01 -8.38
C GLN A 69 -5.36 -7.30 -9.43
N GLN A 70 -5.30 -8.55 -9.87
CA GLN A 70 -4.41 -8.94 -10.96
C GLN A 70 -4.93 -8.38 -12.27
N VAL A 71 -4.06 -7.70 -13.03
CA VAL A 71 -4.34 -7.19 -14.36
C VAL A 71 -3.28 -7.69 -15.34
N ALA A 72 -3.64 -7.80 -16.62
CA ALA A 72 -2.70 -8.28 -17.64
C ALA A 72 -1.63 -7.24 -17.96
N ASP A 73 -2.03 -5.98 -18.04
CA ASP A 73 -1.16 -4.86 -18.40
C ASP A 73 -1.48 -3.65 -17.53
N MET A 74 -0.44 -2.91 -17.14
CA MET A 74 -0.59 -1.67 -16.42
C MET A 74 0.65 -0.80 -16.65
N ALA A 75 0.45 0.45 -17.04
CA ALA A 75 1.53 1.42 -17.06
C ALA A 75 1.83 1.91 -15.65
N GLU A 76 3.11 1.95 -15.27
CA GLU A 76 3.50 2.54 -14.00
C GLU A 76 3.28 4.05 -14.01
N ALA A 77 2.80 4.60 -12.90
CA ALA A 77 2.68 6.04 -12.74
C ALA A 77 4.07 6.69 -12.78
N THR A 78 4.15 7.84 -13.45
CA THR A 78 5.36 8.68 -13.46
C THR A 78 5.12 9.89 -12.57
N TRP A 79 5.88 9.98 -11.47
CA TRP A 79 5.77 11.07 -10.51
C TRP A 79 7.19 11.48 -10.06
N PRO A 80 7.48 12.76 -9.92
CA PRO A 80 6.59 13.94 -9.98
C PRO A 80 6.28 14.42 -11.39
N ALA A 81 6.90 13.89 -12.42
CA ALA A 81 6.69 14.32 -13.81
C ALA A 81 6.79 13.13 -14.75
N GLY A 82 6.14 13.22 -15.89
CA GLY A 82 6.14 12.20 -16.93
C GLY A 82 4.76 11.99 -17.52
N PRO A 83 4.62 11.08 -18.51
CA PRO A 83 3.39 10.94 -19.29
C PRO A 83 2.26 10.18 -18.60
N VAL A 84 2.54 9.46 -17.50
CA VAL A 84 1.53 8.65 -16.79
C VAL A 84 1.27 9.24 -15.43
N PRO A 85 0.23 10.08 -15.25
CA PRO A 85 -0.05 10.67 -13.96
C PRO A 85 -0.51 9.63 -12.95
N GLN A 86 -0.14 9.82 -11.69
CA GLN A 86 -0.74 9.02 -10.62
C GLN A 86 -2.24 9.31 -10.53
N GLN A 87 -3.05 8.28 -10.26
CA GLN A 87 -4.48 8.43 -10.04
C GLN A 87 -4.82 8.56 -8.55
N LEU A 88 -3.97 8.01 -7.71
CA LEU A 88 -4.02 8.10 -6.26
C LEU A 88 -2.63 7.77 -5.69
N HIS A 89 -2.44 8.05 -4.43
CA HIS A 89 -1.29 7.57 -3.66
C HIS A 89 -1.74 7.25 -2.22
N LEU A 90 -0.93 6.46 -1.53
CA LEU A 90 -1.17 6.16 -0.12
C LEU A 90 -0.29 7.06 0.75
N ASP A 91 -0.85 7.55 1.84
CA ASP A 91 -0.13 8.28 2.87
C ASP A 91 0.08 7.38 4.08
N LEU A 92 1.34 7.17 4.45
CA LEU A 92 1.72 6.43 5.65
C LEU A 92 2.44 7.39 6.59
N THR A 93 2.31 7.17 7.88
CA THR A 93 2.92 8.04 8.88
C THR A 93 3.77 7.28 9.87
N VAL A 94 4.77 7.97 10.38
CA VAL A 94 5.60 7.54 11.51
C VAL A 94 5.67 8.66 12.54
N ALA A 95 6.04 8.33 13.76
CA ALA A 95 6.02 9.30 14.85
C ALA A 95 7.26 10.21 14.89
N THR A 96 8.41 9.72 14.44
CA THR A 96 9.69 10.44 14.56
C THR A 96 10.51 10.35 13.28
N ALA A 97 11.50 11.26 13.15
CA ALA A 97 12.46 11.24 12.06
C ALA A 97 13.30 9.96 12.05
N ALA A 98 13.64 9.44 13.23
CA ALA A 98 14.37 8.17 13.33
C ALA A 98 13.54 7.00 12.82
N ASP A 99 12.24 7.00 13.09
CA ASP A 99 11.31 6.00 12.55
C ASP A 99 11.20 6.13 11.03
N LEU A 100 11.21 7.36 10.49
CA LEU A 100 11.20 7.58 9.05
C LEU A 100 12.43 6.93 8.38
N ASP A 101 13.61 7.10 8.97
CA ASP A 101 14.84 6.49 8.45
C ASP A 101 14.77 4.96 8.54
N ALA A 102 14.26 4.41 9.65
CA ALA A 102 14.11 2.97 9.80
C ALA A 102 13.13 2.39 8.78
N GLN A 103 12.00 3.05 8.54
CA GLN A 103 11.04 2.61 7.54
C GLN A 103 11.55 2.80 6.12
N HIS A 104 12.40 3.79 5.87
CA HIS A 104 13.08 3.93 4.58
C HIS A 104 13.88 2.67 4.24
N GLU A 105 14.73 2.23 5.15
CA GLU A 105 15.53 1.02 4.93
C GLU A 105 14.65 -0.22 4.70
N ARG A 106 13.59 -0.37 5.49
CA ARG A 106 12.64 -1.49 5.32
C ARG A 106 11.91 -1.44 3.98
N ALA A 107 11.41 -0.27 3.59
CA ALA A 107 10.69 -0.12 2.32
C ALA A 107 11.57 -0.50 1.13
N LEU A 108 12.83 -0.05 1.11
CA LEU A 108 13.78 -0.40 0.05
C LEU A 108 14.09 -1.90 0.05
N ALA A 109 14.29 -2.49 1.23
CA ALA A 109 14.55 -3.93 1.36
C ALA A 109 13.38 -4.79 0.88
N LEU A 110 12.14 -4.29 1.00
CA LEU A 110 10.94 -4.97 0.54
C LEU A 110 10.64 -4.77 -0.95
N GLY A 111 11.34 -3.87 -1.63
CA GLY A 111 11.21 -3.68 -3.07
C GLY A 111 10.67 -2.33 -3.53
N ALA A 112 10.49 -1.36 -2.62
CA ALA A 112 10.13 0.00 -3.00
C ALA A 112 11.30 0.73 -3.66
N ARG A 113 10.99 1.71 -4.50
CA ARG A 113 11.99 2.62 -5.09
C ARG A 113 11.75 4.03 -4.55
N LEU A 114 12.81 4.72 -4.15
CA LEU A 114 12.73 6.11 -3.72
C LEU A 114 12.50 7.01 -4.96
N LEU A 115 11.45 7.84 -4.92
CA LEU A 115 11.13 8.82 -5.95
C LEU A 115 11.52 10.24 -5.55
N TYR A 116 11.36 10.57 -4.28
CA TYR A 116 11.61 11.92 -3.77
C TYR A 116 11.96 11.88 -2.29
N ASP A 117 12.99 12.60 -1.91
CA ASP A 117 13.45 12.67 -0.52
C ASP A 117 13.39 14.11 -0.02
N ARG A 118 12.48 14.35 0.91
CA ARG A 118 12.33 15.60 1.65
C ARG A 118 12.47 15.36 3.16
N SER A 119 13.26 14.38 3.53
CA SER A 119 13.46 14.02 4.95
C SER A 119 14.16 15.10 5.76
N GLY A 120 14.85 16.02 5.09
CA GLY A 120 15.51 17.16 5.74
C GLY A 120 14.60 18.35 6.01
N ASP A 121 13.34 18.32 5.59
CA ASP A 121 12.40 19.40 5.89
C ASP A 121 12.04 19.37 7.38
N PRO A 122 12.30 20.46 8.13
CA PRO A 122 12.05 20.46 9.57
C PRO A 122 10.58 20.49 9.95
N GLU A 123 9.70 20.93 9.05
CA GLU A 123 8.27 21.02 9.32
C GLU A 123 7.55 19.73 8.99
N GLU A 124 7.91 19.08 7.87
CA GLU A 124 7.28 17.84 7.44
C GLU A 124 8.31 16.93 6.75
N PRO A 125 9.13 16.24 7.53
CA PRO A 125 10.02 15.22 6.95
C PRO A 125 9.23 14.16 6.21
N LEU A 126 9.57 13.91 4.93
CA LEU A 126 8.77 13.08 4.04
C LEU A 126 9.64 12.43 2.99
N ARG A 127 9.29 11.20 2.61
CA ARG A 127 9.84 10.52 1.44
C ARG A 127 8.70 9.92 0.62
N VAL A 128 8.86 9.98 -0.71
CA VAL A 128 7.91 9.40 -1.66
C VAL A 128 8.57 8.23 -2.37
N TYR A 129 7.83 7.16 -2.51
CA TYR A 129 8.29 5.90 -3.10
C TYR A 129 7.33 5.42 -4.19
N ALA A 130 7.85 4.57 -5.09
CA ALA A 130 7.03 3.68 -5.90
C ALA A 130 7.01 2.31 -5.24
N ASP A 131 5.84 1.69 -5.13
CA ASP A 131 5.73 0.30 -4.71
C ASP A 131 6.16 -0.65 -5.85
N PRO A 132 6.21 -1.98 -5.63
CA PRO A 132 6.63 -2.91 -6.69
C PRO A 132 5.79 -2.89 -7.96
N ALA A 133 4.55 -2.39 -7.92
CA ALA A 133 3.70 -2.21 -9.09
C ALA A 133 3.84 -0.81 -9.70
N GLY A 134 4.56 0.10 -9.05
CA GLY A 134 4.75 1.47 -9.51
C GLY A 134 3.74 2.47 -8.96
N HIS A 135 2.86 2.09 -8.03
CA HIS A 135 1.97 3.05 -7.37
C HIS A 135 2.77 3.92 -6.39
N PRO A 136 2.59 5.24 -6.42
CA PRO A 136 3.24 6.11 -5.45
C PRO A 136 2.65 5.96 -4.05
N PHE A 137 3.51 6.00 -3.04
CA PHE A 137 3.10 6.17 -1.65
C PHE A 137 4.14 7.03 -0.94
N CYS A 138 3.74 7.68 0.14
CA CYS A 138 4.68 8.44 0.95
C CYS A 138 4.69 7.95 2.39
N ILE A 139 5.81 8.18 3.06
CA ILE A 139 5.93 8.04 4.50
C ILE A 139 6.36 9.41 5.03
N PHE A 140 5.64 9.95 5.98
CA PHE A 140 5.96 11.23 6.57
C PHE A 140 5.84 11.20 8.09
N VAL A 141 6.54 12.14 8.71
CA VAL A 141 6.48 12.28 10.17
C VAL A 141 5.24 13.09 10.52
N ALA A 142 4.32 12.42 11.22
CA ALA A 142 3.17 13.07 11.85
C ALA A 142 3.22 12.75 13.33
N GLY A 143 3.02 13.74 14.17
CA GLY A 143 2.89 13.50 15.61
C GLY A 143 1.76 12.51 15.90
N PRO A 144 1.68 11.99 17.13
CA PRO A 144 0.58 11.11 17.51
C PRO A 144 -0.75 11.82 17.27
N PRO A 145 -1.83 11.08 16.91
CA PRO A 145 -3.13 11.69 16.72
C PRO A 145 -3.57 12.42 17.98
N PRO A 146 -4.29 13.54 17.85
CA PRO A 146 -4.78 14.26 19.02
C PRO A 146 -5.66 13.36 19.87
N ALA A 147 -5.56 13.52 21.18
CA ALA A 147 -6.33 12.74 22.16
C ALA A 147 -7.82 13.08 22.09
#